data_31c6f0e1eb4b30257faec6a084b4e8ec
#
_entry.id   31c6f0e1eb4b30257faec6a084b4e8ec
#
_cell.length_a   1.000
_cell.length_b   1.000
_cell.length_c   1.000
_cell.angle_alpha   90.00
_cell.angle_beta   90.00
_cell.angle_gamma   90.00
#
_symmetry.space_group_name_H-M   'P 1'
#
loop_
_entity.id
_entity.type
_entity.pdbx_description
1 polymer ?
#
loop_
_entity_poly.entity_id
_entity_poly.type
_entity_poly.pdbx_seq_one_letter_code
_entity_poly.pdbx_strand_id
1 'polypeptide(L)'
;MTEEFKKQIETQARQAVTELLAEAKLKKGDVFVVGCSSSEIVGGHIGKDSSLEAAQAVYAGIAPVLAENGIWLAAQCCEHLNRAIIIEREAAEKYGWEEVCVVPRPHAGGSWATTCWKKFREPVAVEEIRAHAGIDIGGTLIGMHLKRVAVPVRLSLNKIGEANILCARTRPKLIGGERAKYTEED
;
A
#
# COMPACT_ATOMS: atom_id res chain seq x y z
N MET A 1 -9.94 -19.07 -9.54
CA MET A 1 -9.52 -19.17 -8.12
C MET A 1 -10.67 -19.71 -7.30
N THR A 2 -10.43 -20.56 -6.27
CA THR A 2 -11.50 -21.08 -5.40
C THR A 2 -12.01 -19.99 -4.45
N GLU A 3 -13.28 -20.08 -4.02
CA GLU A 3 -13.88 -19.14 -3.07
C GLU A 3 -13.17 -19.20 -1.69
N GLU A 4 -12.72 -20.39 -1.28
CA GLU A 4 -11.96 -20.60 -0.05
C GLU A 4 -10.64 -19.82 -0.08
N PHE A 5 -9.89 -19.90 -1.19
CA PHE A 5 -8.62 -19.19 -1.34
C PHE A 5 -8.81 -17.67 -1.41
N LYS A 6 -9.88 -17.19 -2.07
CA LYS A 6 -10.24 -15.75 -2.05
C LYS A 6 -10.48 -15.27 -0.61
N LYS A 7 -11.26 -16.02 0.15
CA LYS A 7 -11.55 -15.67 1.56
C LYS A 7 -10.31 -15.72 2.43
N GLN A 8 -9.39 -16.66 2.17
CA GLN A 8 -8.10 -16.72 2.83
C GLN A 8 -7.29 -15.44 2.57
N ILE A 9 -7.16 -15.04 1.30
CA ILE A 9 -6.44 -13.80 0.89
C ILE A 9 -7.06 -12.58 1.59
N GLU A 10 -8.38 -12.43 1.56
CA GLU A 10 -9.08 -11.33 2.21
C GLU A 10 -8.79 -11.29 3.72
N THR A 11 -8.88 -12.44 4.39
CA THR A 11 -8.65 -12.56 5.83
C THR A 11 -7.21 -12.19 6.19
N GLN A 12 -6.23 -12.73 5.45
CA GLN A 12 -4.81 -12.43 5.66
C GLN A 12 -4.49 -10.97 5.39
N ALA A 13 -5.06 -10.38 4.34
CA ALA A 13 -4.87 -8.96 4.01
C ALA A 13 -5.47 -8.05 5.10
N ARG A 14 -6.65 -8.38 5.62
CA ARG A 14 -7.28 -7.69 6.74
C ARG A 14 -6.43 -7.77 8.00
N GLN A 15 -5.95 -8.97 8.35
CA GLN A 15 -5.09 -9.18 9.51
C GLN A 15 -3.81 -8.37 9.39
N ALA A 16 -3.12 -8.46 8.24
CA ALA A 16 -1.87 -7.74 8.01
C ALA A 16 -2.01 -6.22 8.20
N VAL A 17 -3.04 -5.62 7.59
CA VAL A 17 -3.24 -4.16 7.73
C VAL A 17 -3.65 -3.78 9.15
N THR A 18 -4.47 -4.58 9.84
CA THR A 18 -4.88 -4.33 11.22
C THR A 18 -3.67 -4.34 12.17
N GLU A 19 -2.81 -5.35 12.08
CA GLU A 19 -1.59 -5.44 12.89
C GLU A 19 -0.62 -4.29 12.58
N LEU A 20 -0.45 -3.95 11.28
CA LEU A 20 0.45 -2.86 10.89
C LEU A 20 -0.06 -1.50 11.38
N LEU A 21 -1.35 -1.24 11.36
CA LEU A 21 -1.91 0.02 11.88
C LEU A 21 -1.69 0.17 13.39
N ALA A 22 -1.78 -0.92 14.16
CA ALA A 22 -1.50 -0.91 15.60
C ALA A 22 -0.06 -0.46 15.90
N GLU A 23 0.91 -0.91 15.08
CA GLU A 23 2.33 -0.55 15.22
C GLU A 23 2.68 0.83 14.62
N ALA A 24 2.03 1.20 13.52
CA ALA A 24 2.36 2.42 12.78
C ALA A 24 1.83 3.69 13.43
N LYS A 25 0.82 3.60 14.31
CA LYS A 25 0.20 4.73 15.03
C LYS A 25 -0.23 5.86 14.09
N LEU A 26 -0.83 5.50 12.95
CA LEU A 26 -1.30 6.46 11.95
C LEU A 26 -2.44 7.33 12.50
N LYS A 27 -2.53 8.53 11.97
CA LYS A 27 -3.60 9.49 12.28
C LYS A 27 -4.59 9.58 11.12
N LYS A 28 -5.81 9.98 11.43
CA LYS A 28 -6.81 10.28 10.40
C LYS A 28 -6.25 11.23 9.35
N GLY A 29 -6.39 10.84 8.08
CA GLY A 29 -5.86 11.55 6.94
C GLY A 29 -4.42 11.22 6.59
N ASP A 30 -3.75 10.31 7.29
CA ASP A 30 -2.46 9.76 6.85
C ASP A 30 -2.64 8.86 5.61
N VAL A 31 -1.54 8.53 4.95
CA VAL A 31 -1.54 7.74 3.72
C VAL A 31 -0.81 6.43 3.92
N PHE A 32 -1.44 5.35 3.46
CA PHE A 32 -0.94 3.98 3.51
C PHE A 32 -0.72 3.48 2.09
N VAL A 33 0.51 3.16 1.71
CA VAL A 33 0.83 2.66 0.37
C VAL A 33 0.79 1.14 0.31
N VAL A 34 0.21 0.61 -0.75
CA VAL A 34 0.18 -0.82 -1.05
C VAL A 34 0.75 -1.07 -2.44
N GLY A 35 1.84 -1.82 -2.49
CA GLY A 35 2.31 -2.48 -3.70
C GLY A 35 1.85 -3.94 -3.67
N CYS A 36 1.30 -4.44 -4.77
CA CYS A 36 0.72 -5.77 -4.79
C CYS A 36 0.95 -6.48 -6.12
N SER A 37 1.64 -7.61 -6.08
CA SER A 37 1.73 -8.56 -7.18
C SER A 37 0.65 -9.63 -7.04
N SER A 38 -0.42 -9.49 -7.80
CA SER A 38 -1.48 -10.50 -7.83
C SER A 38 -1.02 -11.85 -8.42
N SER A 39 0.04 -11.85 -9.22
CA SER A 39 0.68 -13.07 -9.71
C SER A 39 1.35 -13.86 -8.59
N GLU A 40 2.14 -13.20 -7.75
CA GLU A 40 2.81 -13.82 -6.60
C GLU A 40 1.81 -14.38 -5.60
N ILE A 41 0.67 -13.70 -5.39
CA ILE A 41 -0.41 -14.17 -4.50
C ILE A 41 -0.94 -15.54 -4.91
N VAL A 42 -1.04 -15.81 -6.22
CA VAL A 42 -1.55 -17.07 -6.75
C VAL A 42 -0.44 -18.10 -7.01
N GLY A 43 0.80 -17.82 -6.59
CA GLY A 43 1.94 -18.72 -6.75
C GLY A 43 2.62 -18.65 -8.12
N GLY A 44 2.29 -17.63 -8.93
CA GLY A 44 2.95 -17.35 -10.20
C GLY A 44 4.11 -16.36 -10.05
N HIS A 45 4.75 -16.02 -11.17
CA HIS A 45 5.81 -15.01 -11.18
C HIS A 45 5.24 -13.60 -11.44
N ILE A 46 5.82 -12.61 -10.77
CA ILE A 46 5.45 -11.20 -10.90
C ILE A 46 5.29 -10.79 -12.39
N GLY A 47 4.15 -10.19 -12.72
CA GLY A 47 3.83 -9.69 -14.05
C GLY A 47 3.41 -10.73 -15.10
N LYS A 48 3.42 -12.04 -14.79
CA LYS A 48 3.08 -13.11 -15.76
C LYS A 48 1.68 -13.68 -15.60
N ASP A 49 1.21 -13.84 -14.37
CA ASP A 49 -0.05 -14.53 -14.06
C ASP A 49 -1.03 -13.60 -13.31
N SER A 50 -1.19 -12.37 -13.83
CA SER A 50 -2.00 -11.34 -13.19
C SER A 50 -3.43 -11.79 -12.90
N SER A 51 -3.86 -11.74 -11.64
CA SER A 51 -5.17 -12.17 -11.18
C SER A 51 -5.99 -10.99 -10.66
N LEU A 52 -7.06 -10.64 -11.38
CA LEU A 52 -7.99 -9.60 -10.93
C LEU A 52 -8.75 -10.03 -9.66
N GLU A 53 -9.09 -11.31 -9.56
CA GLU A 53 -9.78 -11.86 -8.39
C GLU A 53 -8.92 -11.78 -7.11
N ALA A 54 -7.61 -12.06 -7.21
CA ALA A 54 -6.69 -11.91 -6.09
C ALA A 54 -6.57 -10.45 -5.67
N ALA A 55 -6.45 -9.53 -6.61
CA ALA A 55 -6.40 -8.09 -6.32
C ALA A 55 -7.69 -7.59 -5.65
N GLN A 56 -8.84 -8.07 -6.08
CA GLN A 56 -10.14 -7.75 -5.46
C GLN A 56 -10.26 -8.30 -4.03
N ALA A 57 -9.76 -9.51 -3.77
CA ALA A 57 -9.74 -10.09 -2.44
C ALA A 57 -8.82 -9.30 -1.48
N VAL A 58 -7.63 -8.89 -1.95
CA VAL A 58 -6.76 -8.00 -1.18
C VAL A 58 -7.44 -6.66 -0.88
N TYR A 59 -8.09 -6.05 -1.88
CA TYR A 59 -8.83 -4.80 -1.69
C TYR A 59 -9.94 -4.95 -0.63
N ALA A 60 -10.71 -6.03 -0.69
CA ALA A 60 -11.78 -6.32 0.27
C ALA A 60 -11.26 -6.48 1.70
N GLY A 61 -10.04 -6.98 1.86
CA GLY A 61 -9.39 -7.08 3.17
C GLY A 61 -8.85 -5.74 3.69
N ILE A 62 -8.17 -4.96 2.84
CA ILE A 62 -7.43 -3.76 3.24
C ILE A 62 -8.32 -2.51 3.30
N ALA A 63 -9.09 -2.23 2.25
CA ALA A 63 -9.75 -0.94 2.09
C ALA A 63 -10.75 -0.59 3.21
N PRO A 64 -11.60 -1.52 3.71
CA PRO A 64 -12.51 -1.22 4.81
C PRO A 64 -11.77 -0.83 6.09
N VAL A 65 -10.68 -1.53 6.43
CA VAL A 65 -9.90 -1.24 7.65
C VAL A 65 -9.27 0.14 7.58
N LEU A 66 -8.71 0.52 6.44
CA LEU A 66 -8.14 1.87 6.26
C LEU A 66 -9.23 2.95 6.32
N ALA A 67 -10.37 2.73 5.67
CA ALA A 67 -11.49 3.66 5.65
C ALA A 67 -12.08 3.90 7.06
N GLU A 68 -12.28 2.84 7.85
CA GLU A 68 -12.75 2.91 9.24
C GLU A 68 -11.82 3.75 10.13
N ASN A 69 -10.52 3.75 9.83
CA ASN A 69 -9.50 4.54 10.54
C ASN A 69 -9.26 5.92 9.91
N GLY A 70 -9.96 6.25 8.82
CA GLY A 70 -9.79 7.51 8.09
C GLY A 70 -8.43 7.67 7.43
N ILE A 71 -7.81 6.55 7.01
CA ILE A 71 -6.51 6.48 6.35
C ILE A 71 -6.70 6.37 4.83
N TRP A 72 -5.95 7.16 4.07
CA TRP A 72 -5.98 7.08 2.61
C TRP A 72 -5.21 5.90 2.08
N LEU A 73 -5.87 5.08 1.24
CA LEU A 73 -5.21 4.01 0.49
C LEU A 73 -4.54 4.59 -0.76
N ALA A 74 -3.26 4.31 -0.92
CA ALA A 74 -2.47 4.64 -2.10
C ALA A 74 -2.03 3.34 -2.78
N ALA A 75 -2.45 3.12 -4.03
CA ALA A 75 -2.18 1.89 -4.77
C ALA A 75 -1.06 2.10 -5.79
N GLN A 76 0.06 1.39 -5.61
CA GLN A 76 1.18 1.46 -6.54
C GLN A 76 0.88 0.72 -7.84
N CYS A 77 1.15 1.35 -8.97
CA CYS A 77 1.19 0.73 -10.29
C CYS A 77 2.49 -0.08 -10.50
N CYS A 78 2.52 -0.92 -11.53
CA CYS A 78 3.74 -1.61 -11.96
C CYS A 78 4.69 -0.65 -12.70
N GLU A 79 5.87 -1.16 -13.06
CA GLU A 79 6.92 -0.43 -13.78
C GLU A 79 6.47 0.11 -15.15
N HIS A 80 5.51 -0.54 -15.81
CA HIS A 80 4.96 -0.07 -17.09
C HIS A 80 4.28 1.31 -17.00
N LEU A 81 3.83 1.69 -15.80
CA LEU A 81 3.36 3.04 -15.48
C LEU A 81 4.31 3.76 -14.51
N ASN A 82 5.61 3.49 -14.62
CA ASN A 82 6.67 4.13 -13.82
C ASN A 82 6.41 4.09 -12.30
N ARG A 83 5.67 3.08 -11.83
CA ARG A 83 5.21 2.94 -10.44
C ARG A 83 4.41 4.13 -9.91
N ALA A 84 3.69 4.83 -10.80
CA ALA A 84 2.73 5.86 -10.41
C ALA A 84 1.73 5.32 -9.36
N ILE A 85 1.18 6.21 -8.60
CA ILE A 85 0.25 5.90 -7.50
C ILE A 85 -1.17 6.29 -7.90
N ILE A 86 -2.10 5.38 -7.68
CA ILE A 86 -3.54 5.65 -7.74
C ILE A 86 -4.01 5.99 -6.33
N ILE A 87 -4.67 7.13 -6.21
CA ILE A 87 -5.16 7.65 -4.92
C ILE A 87 -6.46 8.44 -5.13
N GLU A 88 -7.22 8.71 -4.06
CA GLU A 88 -8.35 9.62 -4.12
C GLU A 88 -7.88 11.07 -4.36
N ARG A 89 -8.60 11.82 -5.21
CA ARG A 89 -8.32 13.23 -5.51
C ARG A 89 -8.17 14.08 -4.26
N GLU A 90 -9.06 13.92 -3.29
CA GLU A 90 -9.03 14.65 -2.02
C GLU A 90 -7.68 14.48 -1.29
N ALA A 91 -7.08 13.29 -1.34
CA ALA A 91 -5.78 13.06 -0.74
C ALA A 91 -4.65 13.72 -1.56
N ALA A 92 -4.70 13.65 -2.89
CA ALA A 92 -3.72 14.30 -3.76
C ALA A 92 -3.72 15.82 -3.53
N GLU A 93 -4.89 16.45 -3.51
CA GLU A 93 -5.06 17.89 -3.22
C GLU A 93 -4.55 18.26 -1.82
N LYS A 94 -4.93 17.46 -0.79
CA LYS A 94 -4.49 17.70 0.59
C LYS A 94 -2.97 17.74 0.74
N TYR A 95 -2.28 16.87 0.02
CA TYR A 95 -0.81 16.76 0.10
C TYR A 95 -0.07 17.55 -0.98
N GLY A 96 -0.79 18.17 -1.93
CA GLY A 96 -0.20 18.95 -3.02
C GLY A 96 0.56 18.07 -4.02
N TRP A 97 0.12 16.84 -4.24
CA TRP A 97 0.70 15.95 -5.24
C TRP A 97 0.12 16.26 -6.62
N GLU A 98 1.02 16.42 -7.58
CA GLU A 98 0.66 16.72 -8.97
C GLU A 98 0.04 15.51 -9.65
N GLU A 99 -1.15 15.74 -10.27
CA GLU A 99 -1.81 14.69 -11.04
C GLU A 99 -1.09 14.45 -12.37
N VAL A 100 -0.98 13.17 -12.74
CA VAL A 100 -0.48 12.74 -14.04
C VAL A 100 -1.58 12.02 -14.84
N CYS A 101 -1.51 12.13 -16.16
CA CYS A 101 -2.53 11.57 -17.04
C CYS A 101 -2.23 10.11 -17.37
N VAL A 102 -2.73 9.20 -16.54
CA VAL A 102 -2.66 7.76 -16.79
C VAL A 102 -3.86 7.04 -16.15
N VAL A 103 -4.34 5.98 -16.82
CA VAL A 103 -5.39 5.10 -16.31
C VAL A 103 -4.85 3.67 -16.30
N PRO A 104 -4.77 3.01 -15.14
CA PRO A 104 -4.22 1.67 -15.04
C PRO A 104 -5.11 0.63 -15.72
N ARG A 105 -4.45 -0.38 -16.32
CA ARG A 105 -5.05 -1.56 -16.93
C ARG A 105 -4.37 -2.81 -16.36
N PRO A 106 -5.00 -4.00 -16.45
CA PRO A 106 -4.40 -5.23 -15.90
C PRO A 106 -2.99 -5.53 -16.41
N HIS A 107 -2.67 -5.17 -17.65
CA HIS A 107 -1.36 -5.37 -18.28
C HIS A 107 -0.48 -4.10 -18.31
N ALA A 108 -0.99 -2.98 -17.80
CA ALA A 108 -0.24 -1.72 -17.64
C ALA A 108 -0.73 -0.99 -16.39
N GLY A 109 0.00 -1.11 -15.29
CA GLY A 109 -0.38 -0.69 -13.95
C GLY A 109 -0.68 -1.87 -13.02
N GLY A 110 -1.19 -2.98 -13.57
CA GLY A 110 -1.46 -4.22 -12.86
C GLY A 110 -2.90 -4.33 -12.33
N SER A 111 -3.31 -5.55 -11.99
CA SER A 111 -4.65 -5.85 -11.47
C SER A 111 -4.96 -5.10 -10.17
N TRP A 112 -3.95 -4.87 -9.32
CA TRP A 112 -4.10 -4.11 -8.07
C TRP A 112 -4.52 -2.65 -8.33
N ALA A 113 -3.72 -1.90 -9.07
CA ALA A 113 -4.00 -0.51 -9.38
C ALA A 113 -5.31 -0.35 -10.18
N THR A 114 -5.59 -1.30 -11.10
CA THR A 114 -6.86 -1.34 -11.86
C THR A 114 -8.06 -1.55 -10.94
N THR A 115 -7.93 -2.42 -9.92
CA THR A 115 -9.00 -2.65 -8.92
C THR A 115 -9.26 -1.38 -8.12
N CYS A 116 -8.20 -0.74 -7.59
CA CYS A 116 -8.32 0.50 -6.81
C CYS A 116 -8.92 1.64 -7.64
N TRP A 117 -8.47 1.83 -8.89
CA TRP A 117 -9.05 2.83 -9.79
C TRP A 117 -10.58 2.68 -9.94
N LYS A 118 -11.07 1.45 -10.09
CA LYS A 118 -12.50 1.17 -10.23
C LYS A 118 -13.31 1.29 -8.94
N LYS A 119 -12.64 1.20 -7.80
CA LYS A 119 -13.28 1.19 -6.47
C LYS A 119 -13.23 2.53 -5.76
N PHE A 120 -12.26 3.38 -6.09
CA PHE A 120 -12.19 4.73 -5.57
C PHE A 120 -13.32 5.59 -6.12
N ARG A 121 -13.74 6.59 -5.34
CA ARG A 121 -14.82 7.51 -5.71
C ARG A 121 -14.36 8.49 -6.79
N GLU A 122 -13.20 9.09 -6.60
CA GLU A 122 -12.56 10.03 -7.52
C GLU A 122 -11.08 9.70 -7.69
N PRO A 123 -10.78 8.59 -8.42
CA PRO A 123 -9.41 8.15 -8.59
C PRO A 123 -8.60 9.12 -9.46
N VAL A 124 -7.40 9.43 -9.00
CA VAL A 124 -6.38 10.14 -9.77
C VAL A 124 -5.07 9.35 -9.73
N ALA A 125 -4.21 9.62 -10.69
CA ALA A 125 -2.84 9.13 -10.68
C ALA A 125 -1.89 10.27 -10.33
N VAL A 126 -0.88 9.99 -9.49
CA VAL A 126 0.21 10.90 -9.18
C VAL A 126 1.55 10.18 -9.36
N GLU A 127 2.61 10.92 -9.66
CA GLU A 127 3.90 10.32 -9.96
C GLU A 127 4.55 9.70 -8.71
N GLU A 128 4.55 10.43 -7.60
CA GLU A 128 5.14 10.00 -6.34
C GLU A 128 4.33 10.50 -5.14
N ILE A 129 4.52 9.81 -4.01
CA ILE A 129 3.92 10.19 -2.72
C ILE A 129 4.93 10.10 -1.59
N ARG A 130 4.51 10.50 -0.38
CA ARG A 130 5.25 10.30 0.86
C ARG A 130 4.34 9.67 1.91
N ALA A 131 4.12 8.35 1.77
CA ALA A 131 3.24 7.58 2.64
C ALA A 131 3.80 7.42 4.06
N HIS A 132 2.90 7.28 5.03
CA HIS A 132 3.21 7.19 6.46
C HIS A 132 3.48 5.75 6.90
N ALA A 133 2.91 4.78 6.19
CA ALA A 133 3.17 3.35 6.32
C ALA A 133 2.84 2.65 5.00
N GLY A 134 3.17 1.37 4.90
CA GLY A 134 2.81 0.59 3.73
C GLY A 134 3.15 -0.88 3.83
N ILE A 135 2.57 -1.63 2.92
CA ILE A 135 2.77 -3.06 2.74
C ILE A 135 3.15 -3.35 1.29
N ASP A 136 4.20 -4.12 1.13
CA ASP A 136 4.63 -4.71 -0.13
C ASP A 136 4.21 -6.17 -0.14
N ILE A 137 3.36 -6.54 -1.10
CA ILE A 137 2.86 -7.90 -1.29
C ILE A 137 3.47 -8.47 -2.57
N GLY A 138 4.45 -9.35 -2.41
CA GLY A 138 5.11 -10.04 -3.54
C GLY A 138 6.30 -9.30 -4.15
N GLY A 139 7.01 -8.47 -3.38
CA GLY A 139 8.30 -7.89 -3.80
C GLY A 139 8.18 -6.78 -4.86
N THR A 140 7.19 -5.92 -4.75
CA THR A 140 6.91 -4.84 -5.70
C THR A 140 7.76 -3.58 -5.50
N LEU A 141 8.45 -3.48 -4.35
CA LEU A 141 9.31 -2.34 -3.97
C LEU A 141 8.54 -1.02 -3.78
N ILE A 142 7.99 -0.82 -2.58
CA ILE A 142 7.27 0.43 -2.22
C ILE A 142 8.14 1.52 -1.59
N GLY A 143 9.42 1.25 -1.38
CA GLY A 143 10.30 2.11 -0.57
C GLY A 143 10.40 3.55 -1.07
N MET A 144 10.33 3.78 -2.40
CA MET A 144 10.37 5.12 -3.01
C MET A 144 9.18 5.99 -2.59
N HIS A 145 8.07 5.38 -2.17
CA HIS A 145 6.85 6.08 -1.79
C HIS A 145 6.68 6.30 -0.28
N LEU A 146 7.63 5.84 0.53
CA LEU A 146 7.57 6.02 1.98
C LEU A 146 8.27 7.31 2.42
N LYS A 147 7.72 7.96 3.43
CA LYS A 147 8.43 9.06 4.14
C LYS A 147 9.71 8.53 4.78
N ARG A 148 10.71 9.34 4.82
CA ARG A 148 11.88 9.08 5.67
C ARG A 148 11.55 9.43 7.12
N VAL A 149 11.85 8.55 8.07
CA VAL A 149 12.62 7.32 7.99
C VAL A 149 11.65 6.14 7.97
N ALA A 150 11.73 5.27 6.97
CA ALA A 150 10.99 4.02 6.95
C ALA A 150 11.63 3.01 7.89
N VAL A 151 10.80 2.32 8.67
CA VAL A 151 11.20 1.32 9.66
C VAL A 151 10.44 0.03 9.37
N PRO A 152 11.13 -1.12 9.20
CA PRO A 152 10.45 -2.38 8.95
C PRO A 152 9.60 -2.79 10.15
N VAL A 153 8.45 -3.39 9.87
CA VAL A 153 7.53 -3.96 10.87
C VAL A 153 7.38 -5.45 10.60
N ARG A 154 7.48 -6.25 11.64
CA ARG A 154 7.24 -7.68 11.60
C ARG A 154 5.84 -7.97 12.12
N LEU A 155 5.04 -8.67 11.30
CA LEU A 155 3.70 -9.08 11.66
C LEU A 155 3.69 -10.55 12.10
N SER A 156 2.56 -11.00 12.63
CA SER A 156 2.36 -12.42 12.99
C SER A 156 2.28 -13.33 11.77
N LEU A 157 1.95 -12.78 10.59
CA LEU A 157 1.98 -13.47 9.30
C LEU A 157 3.05 -12.87 8.40
N ASN A 158 3.57 -13.69 7.48
CA ASN A 158 4.60 -13.30 6.52
C ASN A 158 4.17 -13.45 5.06
N LYS A 159 2.94 -13.89 4.82
CA LYS A 159 2.37 -14.08 3.49
C LYS A 159 0.91 -13.63 3.40
N ILE A 160 0.50 -13.27 2.18
CA ILE A 160 -0.89 -13.18 1.75
C ILE A 160 -1.03 -14.06 0.51
N GLY A 161 -1.85 -15.12 0.60
CA GLY A 161 -1.78 -16.22 -0.35
C GLY A 161 -0.37 -16.82 -0.35
N GLU A 162 0.25 -16.94 -1.51
CA GLU A 162 1.63 -17.40 -1.65
C GLU A 162 2.67 -16.26 -1.64
N ALA A 163 2.24 -15.01 -1.76
CA ALA A 163 3.14 -13.85 -1.80
C ALA A 163 3.72 -13.51 -0.42
N ASN A 164 5.04 -13.38 -0.35
CA ASN A 164 5.68 -12.82 0.83
C ASN A 164 5.32 -11.34 1.01
N ILE A 165 5.23 -10.89 2.26
CA ILE A 165 4.97 -9.48 2.58
C ILE A 165 6.14 -8.82 3.29
N LEU A 166 6.33 -7.53 2.97
CA LEU A 166 7.21 -6.63 3.71
C LEU A 166 6.41 -5.41 4.15
N CYS A 167 6.50 -5.09 5.43
CA CYS A 167 5.74 -4.02 6.03
C CYS A 167 6.65 -2.95 6.60
N ALA A 168 6.24 -1.69 6.44
CA ALA A 168 6.96 -0.56 7.00
C ALA A 168 6.02 0.47 7.62
N ARG A 169 6.46 1.05 8.72
CA ARG A 169 5.96 2.32 9.26
C ARG A 169 7.02 3.40 9.07
N THR A 170 6.68 4.63 9.32
CA THR A 170 7.65 5.72 9.31
C THR A 170 7.75 6.40 10.67
N ARG A 171 8.87 7.04 10.94
CA ARG A 171 9.07 7.89 12.11
C ARG A 171 9.73 9.21 11.70
N PRO A 172 9.62 10.26 12.52
CA PRO A 172 10.39 11.48 12.31
C PRO A 172 11.89 11.22 12.26
N LYS A 173 12.59 12.04 11.49
CA LYS A 173 14.05 12.02 11.45
C LYS A 173 14.60 12.53 12.79
N LEU A 174 15.61 11.86 13.31
CA LEU A 174 16.41 12.38 14.42
C LEU A 174 17.52 13.23 13.82
N ILE A 175 17.24 14.52 13.64
CA ILE A 175 18.16 15.47 12.98
C ILE A 175 18.59 16.50 14.02
N GLY A 176 19.90 16.57 14.26
CA GLY A 176 20.50 17.57 15.16
C GLY A 176 21.95 17.26 15.42
N GLY A 177 22.66 18.24 15.99
CA GLY A 177 24.04 18.09 16.47
C GLY A 177 24.08 17.55 17.89
N GLU A 178 25.26 17.58 18.48
CA GLU A 178 25.58 17.09 19.82
C GLU A 178 24.65 17.65 20.93
N ARG A 179 24.13 18.86 20.77
CA ARG A 179 23.22 19.51 21.72
C ARG A 179 21.73 19.26 21.46
N ALA A 180 21.39 18.47 20.44
CA ALA A 180 20.00 18.21 20.12
C ALA A 180 19.34 17.32 21.18
N LYS A 181 18.09 17.65 21.50
CA LYS A 181 17.19 16.85 22.34
C LYS A 181 16.11 16.23 21.50
N TYR A 182 15.67 15.04 21.78
CA TYR A 182 14.70 14.27 20.99
C TYR A 182 13.45 13.90 21.76
N THR A 183 13.46 14.07 23.08
CA THR A 183 12.31 13.92 23.98
C THR A 183 12.21 15.15 24.89
N GLU A 184 11.05 15.34 25.52
CA GLU A 184 10.86 16.42 26.51
C GLU A 184 11.60 16.13 27.83
N GLU A 185 11.98 14.87 28.06
CA GLU A 185 12.62 14.38 29.28
C GLU A 185 14.16 14.37 29.19
N ASP A 186 14.72 14.62 28.02
CA ASP A 186 16.18 14.61 27.74
C ASP A 186 16.91 15.90 28.20
#